data_25253e2b806b6da15bdb0c301f4c0c8b
#
_entry.id   25253e2b806b6da15bdb0c301f4c0c8b
#
_cell.length_a   1.000
_cell.length_b   1.000
_cell.length_c   1.000
_cell.angle_alpha   90.00
_cell.angle_beta   90.00
_cell.angle_gamma   90.00
#
_symmetry.space_group_name_H-M   'P 1'
#
loop_
_entity.id
_entity.type
_entity.pdbx_description
1 polymer ?
#
loop_
_entity_poly.entity_id
_entity_poly.type
_entity_poly.pdbx_seq_one_letter_code
_entity_poly.pdbx_strand_id
1 'polypeptide(L)'
;KIGDRSAGAIKSGGTTRRAAKMVTLDLDHPDIEEYINWKVIEEQKVAAIVAGSKLCNLHLNNIMKACYDEHPENDRFNKKLNKKLSYAVLEARKAQISNNYIERVIHLAKLGFKSIEFPIYDTDWNSEAYATVSGQNSNNSVRVTNEFMTAVLTDGNWNLYWRIEKRKAKKEKRNPKPSRTLKARDLWDQIAYSAWSCADPGIQFHTTINEW
;
A
#
# COMPACT_ATOMS: atom_id res chain seq x y z
N LYS A 1 -12.09 0.36 5.44
CA LYS A 1 -11.37 1.24 6.42
C LYS A 1 -12.06 1.24 7.79
N ILE A 2 -13.36 1.59 7.91
CA ILE A 2 -14.04 1.66 9.24
C ILE A 2 -13.93 0.34 10.00
N GLY A 3 -14.40 -0.77 9.44
CA GLY A 3 -14.33 -2.09 10.10
C GLY A 3 -12.91 -2.57 10.40
N ASP A 4 -11.93 -2.19 9.59
CA ASP A 4 -10.52 -2.50 9.82
C ASP A 4 -9.97 -1.73 11.03
N ARG A 5 -10.27 -0.44 11.13
CA ARG A 5 -9.90 0.38 12.29
C ARG A 5 -10.63 -0.06 13.58
N SER A 6 -11.91 -0.41 13.47
CA SER A 6 -12.65 -0.97 14.59
C SER A 6 -12.05 -2.27 15.10
N ALA A 7 -11.64 -3.18 14.21
CA ALA A 7 -10.97 -4.42 14.58
C ALA A 7 -9.63 -4.17 15.30
N GLY A 8 -8.86 -3.15 14.85
CA GLY A 8 -7.63 -2.76 15.54
C GLY A 8 -7.83 -2.13 16.91
N ALA A 9 -8.95 -1.43 17.12
CA ALA A 9 -9.28 -0.79 18.40
C ALA A 9 -9.90 -1.75 19.43
N ILE A 10 -10.64 -2.76 18.97
CA ILE A 10 -11.32 -3.72 19.83
C ILE A 10 -10.35 -4.83 20.22
N LYS A 11 -10.20 -5.06 21.52
CA LYS A 11 -9.43 -6.18 22.06
C LYS A 11 -10.38 -7.30 22.47
N SER A 12 -10.21 -8.49 21.91
CA SER A 12 -10.99 -9.68 22.25
C SER A 12 -10.45 -10.34 23.53
N GLY A 13 -11.34 -10.72 24.44
CA GLY A 13 -10.99 -11.52 25.62
C GLY A 13 -10.08 -10.81 26.63
N GLY A 14 -10.19 -9.49 26.77
CA GLY A 14 -9.35 -8.71 27.70
C GLY A 14 -8.18 -8.02 27.02
N THR A 15 -6.96 -8.09 27.57
CA THR A 15 -5.83 -7.25 27.13
C THR A 15 -4.90 -7.90 26.11
N THR A 16 -5.01 -9.19 25.83
CA THR A 16 -3.93 -9.98 25.23
C THR A 16 -4.09 -10.26 23.74
N ARG A 17 -5.29 -10.15 23.16
CA ARG A 17 -5.51 -10.52 21.76
C ARG A 17 -6.26 -9.43 21.01
N ARG A 18 -5.71 -9.01 19.86
CA ARG A 18 -6.41 -8.12 18.93
C ARG A 18 -7.59 -8.84 18.29
N ALA A 19 -8.71 -8.15 18.12
CA ALA A 19 -9.77 -8.63 17.26
C ALA A 19 -9.29 -8.66 15.81
N ALA A 20 -9.68 -9.67 15.05
CA ALA A 20 -9.42 -9.78 13.63
C ALA A 20 -10.73 -9.72 12.85
N LYS A 21 -10.70 -9.09 11.69
CA LYS A 21 -11.79 -9.11 10.73
C LYS A 21 -11.41 -10.09 9.62
N MET A 22 -12.31 -10.99 9.24
CA MET A 22 -12.17 -11.79 8.04
C MET A 22 -13.09 -11.26 6.96
N VAL A 23 -12.58 -11.17 5.74
CA VAL A 23 -13.35 -10.84 4.55
C VAL A 23 -13.12 -11.93 3.51
N THR A 24 -14.20 -12.44 2.95
CA THR A 24 -14.17 -13.45 1.88
C THR A 24 -14.82 -12.88 0.63
N LEU A 25 -14.17 -13.02 -0.52
CA LEU A 25 -14.72 -12.63 -1.81
C LEU A 25 -14.76 -13.84 -2.75
N ASP A 26 -15.87 -13.97 -3.49
CA ASP A 26 -15.99 -14.99 -4.52
C ASP A 26 -15.16 -14.61 -5.75
N LEU A 27 -14.48 -15.58 -6.36
CA LEU A 27 -13.59 -15.34 -7.51
C LEU A 27 -14.29 -14.80 -8.76
N ASP A 28 -15.59 -14.91 -8.82
CA ASP A 28 -16.37 -14.37 -9.94
C ASP A 28 -16.86 -12.92 -9.73
N HIS A 29 -16.36 -12.24 -8.66
CA HIS A 29 -16.69 -10.84 -8.43
C HIS A 29 -15.89 -9.92 -9.36
N PRO A 30 -16.47 -8.85 -9.93
CA PRO A 30 -15.75 -7.93 -10.81
C PRO A 30 -14.52 -7.27 -10.22
N ASP A 31 -14.50 -7.00 -8.91
CA ASP A 31 -13.39 -6.33 -8.21
C ASP A 31 -12.35 -7.34 -7.68
N ILE A 32 -12.36 -8.58 -8.17
CA ILE A 32 -11.50 -9.64 -7.61
C ILE A 32 -10.01 -9.34 -7.73
N GLU A 33 -9.55 -8.76 -8.84
CA GLU A 33 -8.15 -8.44 -9.04
C GLU A 33 -7.67 -7.35 -8.07
N GLU A 34 -8.48 -6.31 -7.84
CA GLU A 34 -8.18 -5.27 -6.85
C GLU A 34 -8.13 -5.87 -5.43
N TYR A 35 -9.05 -6.78 -5.14
CA TYR A 35 -9.12 -7.45 -3.85
C TYR A 35 -7.92 -8.34 -3.59
N ILE A 36 -7.47 -9.13 -4.57
CA ILE A 36 -6.29 -9.99 -4.48
C ILE A 36 -5.04 -9.15 -4.21
N ASN A 37 -4.87 -8.05 -4.96
CA ASN A 37 -3.68 -7.21 -4.91
C ASN A 37 -3.71 -6.17 -3.78
N TRP A 38 -4.80 -6.04 -3.05
CA TRP A 38 -5.00 -4.95 -2.09
C TRP A 38 -3.86 -4.84 -1.08
N LYS A 39 -3.52 -5.92 -0.38
CA LYS A 39 -2.45 -5.87 0.63
C LYS A 39 -1.07 -5.65 0.03
N VAL A 40 -0.79 -6.23 -1.13
CA VAL A 40 0.48 -5.99 -1.85
C VAL A 40 0.66 -4.50 -2.13
N ILE A 41 -0.38 -3.82 -2.60
CA ILE A 41 -0.36 -2.38 -2.86
C ILE A 41 -0.17 -1.58 -1.56
N GLU A 42 -0.82 -1.97 -0.47
CA GLU A 42 -0.67 -1.28 0.82
C GLU A 42 0.76 -1.47 1.39
N GLU A 43 1.36 -2.65 1.27
CA GLU A 43 2.76 -2.89 1.66
C GLU A 43 3.75 -2.07 0.81
N GLN A 44 3.51 -1.95 -0.49
CA GLN A 44 4.31 -1.08 -1.36
C GLN A 44 4.23 0.39 -0.92
N LYS A 45 3.07 0.85 -0.45
CA LYS A 45 2.93 2.21 0.10
C LYS A 45 3.77 2.40 1.37
N VAL A 46 3.77 1.41 2.28
CA VAL A 46 4.63 1.45 3.47
C VAL A 46 6.10 1.56 3.08
N ALA A 47 6.56 0.71 2.16
CA ALA A 47 7.93 0.74 1.68
C ALA A 47 8.30 2.12 1.08
N ALA A 48 7.40 2.72 0.29
CA ALA A 48 7.59 4.04 -0.29
C ALA A 48 7.65 5.15 0.78
N ILE A 49 6.77 5.10 1.80
CA ILE A 49 6.78 6.07 2.92
C ILE A 49 8.08 5.96 3.70
N VAL A 50 8.52 4.75 4.02
CA VAL A 50 9.78 4.51 4.77
C VAL A 50 10.98 5.02 3.98
N ALA A 51 11.10 4.65 2.70
CA ALA A 51 12.19 5.10 1.84
C ALA A 51 12.17 6.63 1.67
N GLY A 52 11.01 7.21 1.40
CA GLY A 52 10.83 8.65 1.23
C GLY A 52 11.19 9.43 2.50
N SER A 53 10.81 8.94 3.69
CA SER A 53 11.15 9.60 4.96
C SER A 53 12.67 9.64 5.21
N LYS A 54 13.37 8.54 4.92
CA LYS A 54 14.84 8.46 5.02
C LYS A 54 15.54 9.40 4.05
N LEU A 55 15.07 9.47 2.80
CA LEU A 55 15.62 10.40 1.80
C LEU A 55 15.38 11.85 2.19
N CYS A 56 14.17 12.19 2.64
CA CYS A 56 13.86 13.54 3.13
C CYS A 56 14.76 13.92 4.30
N ASN A 57 14.87 13.05 5.31
CA ASN A 57 15.74 13.31 6.45
C ASN A 57 17.19 13.55 6.02
N LEU A 58 17.75 12.69 5.19
CA LEU A 58 19.12 12.79 4.70
C LEU A 58 19.37 14.11 3.96
N HIS A 59 18.59 14.38 2.92
CA HIS A 59 18.85 15.53 2.06
C HIS A 59 18.50 16.87 2.72
N LEU A 60 17.43 16.94 3.52
CA LEU A 60 17.07 18.16 4.23
C LEU A 60 18.11 18.52 5.30
N ASN A 61 18.64 17.54 6.03
CA ASN A 61 19.74 17.77 6.96
C ASN A 61 21.06 18.15 6.24
N ASN A 62 21.33 17.60 5.06
CA ASN A 62 22.48 18.02 4.26
C ASN A 62 22.35 19.48 3.80
N ILE A 63 21.15 19.93 3.41
CA ILE A 63 20.88 21.34 3.09
C ILE A 63 21.10 22.22 4.33
N MET A 64 20.59 21.81 5.50
CA MET A 64 20.79 22.53 6.76
C MET A 64 22.27 22.67 7.08
N LYS A 65 23.05 21.59 7.01
CA LYS A 65 24.51 21.63 7.23
C LYS A 65 25.22 22.56 6.24
N ALA A 66 24.85 22.48 4.95
CA ALA A 66 25.45 23.32 3.91
C ALA A 66 25.19 24.82 4.12
N CYS A 67 24.12 25.20 4.82
CA CYS A 67 23.84 26.58 5.19
C CYS A 67 24.82 27.13 6.25
N TYR A 68 25.46 26.26 7.04
CA TYR A 68 26.40 26.66 8.11
C TYR A 68 27.84 26.32 7.82
N ASP A 69 28.14 25.84 6.63
CA ASP A 69 29.52 25.60 6.22
C ASP A 69 30.28 26.92 5.99
N GLU A 70 31.61 26.87 5.90
CA GLU A 70 32.55 27.98 5.87
C GLU A 70 32.30 29.03 4.75
N HIS A 71 31.27 29.84 4.91
CA HIS A 71 30.95 30.96 4.07
C HIS A 71 30.67 32.21 4.92
N PRO A 72 30.97 33.42 4.41
CA PRO A 72 30.59 34.68 5.07
C PRO A 72 29.08 34.68 5.42
N GLU A 73 28.74 35.26 6.55
CA GLU A 73 27.36 35.22 7.06
C GLU A 73 26.28 35.66 6.06
N ASN A 74 26.60 36.65 5.23
CA ASN A 74 25.66 37.20 4.25
C ASN A 74 25.41 36.28 3.04
N ASP A 75 26.35 35.37 2.73
CA ASP A 75 26.30 34.56 1.51
C ASP A 75 25.90 33.11 1.74
N ARG A 76 25.97 32.62 3.00
CA ARG A 76 25.74 31.21 3.35
C ARG A 76 24.38 30.67 2.95
N PHE A 77 23.37 31.50 2.87
CA PHE A 77 22.00 31.12 2.49
C PHE A 77 21.70 31.39 0.99
N ASN A 78 22.66 31.94 0.25
CA ASN A 78 22.50 32.21 -1.17
C ASN A 78 22.97 31.03 -2.00
N LYS A 79 22.03 30.34 -2.65
CA LYS A 79 22.33 29.18 -3.52
C LYS A 79 23.28 29.48 -4.67
N LYS A 80 23.40 30.74 -5.11
CA LYS A 80 24.31 31.13 -6.19
C LYS A 80 25.77 31.33 -5.68
N LEU A 81 25.92 31.74 -4.45
CA LEU A 81 27.24 32.05 -3.86
C LEU A 81 27.77 30.85 -3.04
N ASN A 82 26.92 30.16 -2.29
CA ASN A 82 27.28 28.95 -1.55
C ASN A 82 27.21 27.72 -2.46
N LYS A 83 28.35 27.28 -2.99
CA LYS A 83 28.44 26.09 -3.87
C LYS A 83 27.99 24.80 -3.19
N LYS A 84 28.28 24.61 -1.89
CA LYS A 84 27.87 23.42 -1.13
C LYS A 84 26.35 23.37 -0.97
N LEU A 85 25.72 24.51 -0.68
CA LEU A 85 24.27 24.63 -0.63
C LEU A 85 23.63 24.37 -2.02
N SER A 86 24.23 24.93 -3.08
CA SER A 86 23.77 24.68 -4.44
C SER A 86 23.80 23.18 -4.79
N TYR A 87 24.88 22.50 -4.44
CA TYR A 87 25.02 21.05 -4.66
C TYR A 87 24.00 20.24 -3.83
N ALA A 88 23.87 20.55 -2.53
CA ALA A 88 22.91 19.87 -1.67
C ALA A 88 21.45 20.03 -2.16
N VAL A 89 21.10 21.22 -2.65
CA VAL A 89 19.78 21.50 -3.26
C VAL A 89 19.59 20.72 -4.56
N LEU A 90 20.63 20.61 -5.38
CA LEU A 90 20.56 19.82 -6.63
C LEU A 90 20.32 18.34 -6.33
N GLU A 91 21.06 17.76 -5.38
CA GLU A 91 20.89 16.36 -4.98
C GLU A 91 19.50 16.09 -4.38
N ALA A 92 18.99 17.00 -3.55
CA ALA A 92 17.64 16.91 -3.02
C ALA A 92 16.56 16.92 -4.13
N ARG A 93 16.76 17.75 -5.17
CA ARG A 93 15.86 17.78 -6.34
C ARG A 93 15.94 16.51 -7.17
N LYS A 94 17.14 15.94 -7.37
CA LYS A 94 17.31 14.63 -8.04
C LYS A 94 16.58 13.52 -7.26
N ALA A 95 16.59 13.58 -5.93
CA ALA A 95 15.83 12.69 -5.06
C ALA A 95 14.32 13.05 -5.01
N GLN A 96 13.83 13.95 -5.86
CA GLN A 96 12.44 14.38 -5.98
C GLN A 96 11.86 15.01 -4.71
N ILE A 97 12.70 15.60 -3.86
CA ILE A 97 12.23 16.33 -2.69
C ILE A 97 11.61 17.65 -3.14
N SER A 98 10.42 17.93 -2.65
CA SER A 98 9.67 19.13 -3.01
C SER A 98 10.43 20.40 -2.66
N ASN A 99 10.43 21.37 -3.59
CA ASN A 99 11.04 22.68 -3.36
C ASN A 99 10.51 23.39 -2.10
N ASN A 100 9.27 23.17 -1.71
CA ASN A 100 8.70 23.75 -0.49
C ASN A 100 9.47 23.32 0.78
N TYR A 101 9.86 22.05 0.87
CA TYR A 101 10.68 21.56 1.99
C TYR A 101 12.09 22.13 1.92
N ILE A 102 12.70 22.19 0.75
CA ILE A 102 14.03 22.76 0.53
C ILE A 102 14.07 24.22 0.98
N GLU A 103 13.15 25.05 0.50
CA GLU A 103 13.09 26.48 0.85
C GLU A 103 12.77 26.67 2.34
N ARG A 104 11.90 25.84 2.92
CA ARG A 104 11.60 25.86 4.35
C ARG A 104 12.83 25.62 5.20
N VAL A 105 13.66 24.64 4.84
CA VAL A 105 14.90 24.34 5.59
C VAL A 105 15.88 25.51 5.50
N ILE A 106 16.06 26.11 4.32
CA ILE A 106 16.92 27.29 4.15
C ILE A 106 16.37 28.46 4.97
N HIS A 107 15.05 28.64 5.02
CA HIS A 107 14.43 29.66 5.83
C HIS A 107 14.64 29.42 7.35
N LEU A 108 14.48 28.20 7.82
CA LEU A 108 14.77 27.83 9.20
C LEU A 108 16.24 28.09 9.56
N ALA A 109 17.18 27.77 8.66
CA ALA A 109 18.58 28.09 8.83
C ALA A 109 18.82 29.61 8.96
N LYS A 110 18.13 30.44 8.17
CA LYS A 110 18.17 31.91 8.31
C LYS A 110 17.67 32.42 9.66
N LEU A 111 16.73 31.70 10.27
CA LEU A 111 16.19 32.00 11.61
C LEU A 111 17.11 31.49 12.74
N GLY A 112 18.25 30.86 12.42
CA GLY A 112 19.24 30.38 13.39
C GLY A 112 19.08 28.92 13.80
N PHE A 113 18.15 28.16 13.24
CA PHE A 113 18.06 26.72 13.49
C PHE A 113 19.24 25.99 12.85
N LYS A 114 19.90 25.12 13.62
CA LYS A 114 21.10 24.36 13.17
C LYS A 114 20.80 22.92 12.83
N SER A 115 19.62 22.42 13.19
CA SER A 115 19.15 21.08 12.91
C SER A 115 17.64 21.10 12.70
N ILE A 116 17.15 20.09 11.98
CA ILE A 116 15.73 19.83 11.84
C ILE A 116 15.48 18.36 12.19
N GLU A 117 14.39 18.10 12.89
CA GLU A 117 13.86 16.77 13.05
C GLU A 117 12.86 16.51 11.91
N PHE A 118 13.19 15.58 11.04
CA PHE A 118 12.28 15.07 10.05
C PHE A 118 11.92 13.63 10.43
N PRO A 119 10.62 13.28 10.54
CA PRO A 119 10.20 11.95 10.97
C PRO A 119 10.79 10.88 10.05
N ILE A 120 11.41 9.87 10.61
CA ILE A 120 11.85 8.66 9.91
C ILE A 120 10.93 7.53 10.31
N TYR A 121 10.28 6.94 9.31
CA TYR A 121 9.47 5.76 9.50
C TYR A 121 10.30 4.50 9.28
N ASP A 122 9.86 3.41 9.85
CA ASP A 122 10.47 2.09 9.70
C ASP A 122 9.43 1.05 9.23
N THR A 123 9.87 -0.18 9.07
CA THR A 123 9.03 -1.30 8.65
C THR A 123 8.49 -2.12 9.81
N ASP A 124 8.65 -1.65 11.06
CA ASP A 124 8.01 -2.30 12.21
C ASP A 124 6.48 -2.18 12.07
N TRP A 125 5.78 -3.25 12.32
CA TRP A 125 4.32 -3.32 12.21
C TRP A 125 3.57 -2.36 13.15
N ASN A 126 4.23 -1.86 14.21
CA ASN A 126 3.73 -0.80 15.09
C ASN A 126 4.06 0.61 14.59
N SER A 127 4.85 0.75 13.53
CA SER A 127 5.25 2.03 12.97
C SER A 127 4.04 2.86 12.52
N GLU A 128 4.14 4.16 12.63
CA GLU A 128 3.16 5.11 12.11
C GLU A 128 2.95 4.96 10.58
N ALA A 129 3.93 4.43 9.85
CA ALA A 129 3.76 4.13 8.43
C ALA A 129 2.59 3.16 8.20
N TYR A 130 2.47 2.11 9.02
CA TYR A 130 1.33 1.18 8.97
C TYR A 130 0.01 1.82 9.42
N ALA A 131 0.03 2.86 10.22
CA ALA A 131 -1.18 3.61 10.57
C ALA A 131 -1.79 4.34 9.37
N THR A 132 -1.06 4.61 8.31
CA THR A 132 -1.53 5.30 7.10
C THR A 132 -2.22 4.38 6.10
N VAL A 133 -1.95 3.09 6.13
CA VAL A 133 -2.49 2.08 5.20
C VAL A 133 -3.72 1.37 5.76
N SER A 134 -4.41 0.61 4.94
CA SER A 134 -5.64 -0.09 5.30
C SER A 134 -5.49 -1.60 5.18
N GLY A 135 -6.37 -2.35 5.86
CA GLY A 135 -6.40 -3.82 5.77
C GLY A 135 -5.46 -4.56 6.71
N GLN A 136 -4.76 -3.86 7.61
CA GLN A 136 -3.79 -4.48 8.53
C GLN A 136 -4.44 -5.40 9.59
N ASN A 137 -5.70 -5.15 9.93
CA ASN A 137 -6.48 -5.98 10.87
C ASN A 137 -7.48 -6.89 10.14
N SER A 138 -7.31 -7.10 8.84
CA SER A 138 -8.19 -7.89 7.99
C SER A 138 -7.43 -9.11 7.47
N ASN A 139 -7.99 -10.30 7.70
CA ASN A 139 -7.59 -11.53 7.01
C ASN A 139 -8.49 -11.65 5.77
N ASN A 140 -7.91 -11.55 4.60
CA ASN A 140 -8.66 -11.66 3.36
C ASN A 140 -8.56 -13.08 2.81
N SER A 141 -9.65 -13.60 2.27
CA SER A 141 -9.65 -14.90 1.59
C SER A 141 -10.49 -14.85 0.33
N VAL A 142 -10.13 -15.67 -0.63
CA VAL A 142 -10.86 -15.88 -1.86
C VAL A 142 -11.58 -17.22 -1.81
N ARG A 143 -12.81 -17.24 -2.33
CA ARG A 143 -13.60 -18.46 -2.39
C ARG A 143 -13.49 -19.07 -3.78
N VAL A 144 -12.92 -20.29 -3.84
CA VAL A 144 -12.58 -21.03 -5.05
C VAL A 144 -13.56 -22.18 -5.24
N THR A 145 -14.10 -22.35 -6.45
CA THR A 145 -14.95 -23.49 -6.81
C THR A 145 -14.18 -24.51 -7.65
N ASN A 146 -14.71 -25.75 -7.76
CA ASN A 146 -14.12 -26.78 -8.61
C ASN A 146 -14.13 -26.37 -10.09
N GLU A 147 -15.15 -25.63 -10.55
CA GLU A 147 -15.22 -25.12 -11.92
C GLU A 147 -14.08 -24.16 -12.22
N PHE A 148 -13.73 -23.28 -11.26
CA PHE A 148 -12.57 -22.39 -11.40
C PHE A 148 -11.27 -23.21 -11.49
N MET A 149 -11.07 -24.18 -10.61
CA MET A 149 -9.87 -25.03 -10.63
C MET A 149 -9.75 -25.80 -11.94
N THR A 150 -10.85 -26.31 -12.48
CA THR A 150 -10.89 -26.93 -13.80
C THR A 150 -10.50 -25.94 -14.90
N ALA A 151 -11.02 -24.71 -14.86
CA ALA A 151 -10.63 -23.66 -15.80
C ALA A 151 -9.14 -23.31 -15.71
N VAL A 152 -8.55 -23.30 -14.51
CA VAL A 152 -7.11 -23.12 -14.32
C VAL A 152 -6.31 -24.24 -14.97
N LEU A 153 -6.71 -25.49 -14.78
CA LEU A 153 -6.01 -26.67 -15.32
C LEU A 153 -6.11 -26.76 -16.85
N THR A 154 -7.21 -26.32 -17.42
CA THR A 154 -7.48 -26.37 -18.87
C THR A 154 -7.13 -25.09 -19.62
N ASP A 155 -6.48 -24.12 -18.97
CA ASP A 155 -6.22 -22.76 -19.49
C ASP A 155 -7.49 -22.08 -20.02
N GLY A 156 -8.60 -22.31 -19.34
CA GLY A 156 -9.91 -21.79 -19.70
C GLY A 156 -10.10 -20.31 -19.32
N ASN A 157 -11.23 -19.78 -19.80
CA ASN A 157 -11.65 -18.45 -19.45
C ASN A 157 -12.49 -18.46 -18.16
N TRP A 158 -12.41 -17.37 -17.41
CA TRP A 158 -13.20 -17.16 -16.21
C TRP A 158 -14.00 -15.86 -16.30
N ASN A 159 -15.32 -15.94 -16.09
CA ASN A 159 -16.25 -14.82 -16.23
C ASN A 159 -16.53 -14.18 -14.88
N LEU A 160 -16.49 -12.86 -14.85
CA LEU A 160 -16.84 -12.06 -13.67
C LEU A 160 -18.24 -11.49 -13.81
N TYR A 161 -19.00 -11.50 -12.72
CA TYR A 161 -20.41 -11.10 -12.73
C TYR A 161 -20.78 -10.19 -11.57
N TRP A 162 -21.49 -9.11 -11.87
CA TRP A 162 -22.17 -8.35 -10.83
C TRP A 162 -23.27 -9.18 -10.17
N ARG A 163 -23.39 -9.13 -8.87
CA ARG A 163 -24.43 -9.87 -8.13
C ARG A 163 -25.84 -9.47 -8.54
N ILE A 164 -26.04 -8.19 -8.89
CA ILE A 164 -27.32 -7.70 -9.42
C ILE A 164 -27.65 -8.38 -10.76
N GLU A 165 -26.66 -8.52 -11.65
CA GLU A 165 -26.84 -9.18 -12.94
C GLU A 165 -27.24 -10.66 -12.76
N LYS A 166 -26.55 -11.40 -11.89
CA LYS A 166 -26.95 -12.78 -11.57
C LYS A 166 -28.39 -12.87 -11.05
N ARG A 167 -28.82 -11.93 -10.18
CA ARG A 167 -30.18 -11.88 -9.65
C ARG A 167 -31.22 -11.58 -10.75
N LYS A 168 -30.94 -10.63 -11.63
CA LYS A 168 -31.80 -10.30 -12.78
C LYS A 168 -31.93 -11.47 -13.75
N ALA A 169 -30.79 -12.03 -14.16
CA ALA A 169 -30.75 -13.17 -15.07
C ALA A 169 -31.55 -14.37 -14.53
N LYS A 170 -31.44 -14.67 -13.21
CA LYS A 170 -32.24 -15.70 -12.57
C LYS A 170 -33.73 -15.41 -12.63
N LYS A 171 -34.18 -14.18 -12.40
CA LYS A 171 -35.60 -13.77 -12.50
C LYS A 171 -36.11 -13.85 -13.92
N GLU A 172 -35.30 -13.46 -14.88
CA GLU A 172 -35.61 -13.43 -16.31
C GLU A 172 -35.37 -14.79 -17.01
N LYS A 173 -34.93 -15.80 -16.26
CA LYS A 173 -34.64 -17.17 -16.78
C LYS A 173 -33.65 -17.15 -17.97
N ARG A 174 -32.68 -16.29 -17.96
CA ARG A 174 -31.60 -16.17 -18.96
C ARG A 174 -30.23 -16.38 -18.35
N ASN A 175 -29.21 -16.56 -19.18
CA ASN A 175 -27.83 -16.56 -18.73
C ASN A 175 -27.39 -15.15 -18.34
N PRO A 176 -26.61 -15.00 -17.23
CA PRO A 176 -26.06 -13.72 -16.82
C PRO A 176 -25.00 -13.25 -17.84
N LYS A 177 -24.97 -11.95 -18.10
CA LYS A 177 -23.94 -11.34 -18.95
C LYS A 177 -22.70 -11.07 -18.09
N PRO A 178 -21.50 -11.54 -18.49
CA PRO A 178 -20.28 -11.24 -17.76
C PRO A 178 -19.94 -9.75 -17.88
N SER A 179 -19.44 -9.16 -16.79
CA SER A 179 -18.88 -7.80 -16.81
C SER A 179 -17.49 -7.79 -17.43
N ARG A 180 -16.71 -8.82 -17.17
CA ARG A 180 -15.38 -9.08 -17.74
C ARG A 180 -15.13 -10.59 -17.83
N THR A 181 -14.23 -10.95 -18.72
CA THR A 181 -13.71 -12.31 -18.84
C THR A 181 -12.19 -12.25 -18.72
N LEU A 182 -11.62 -13.11 -17.89
CA LEU A 182 -10.19 -13.22 -17.63
C LEU A 182 -9.74 -14.64 -17.97
N LYS A 183 -8.43 -14.85 -18.12
CA LYS A 183 -7.86 -16.18 -18.06
C LYS A 183 -7.82 -16.67 -16.61
N ALA A 184 -8.33 -17.87 -16.37
CA ALA A 184 -8.36 -18.44 -15.03
C ALA A 184 -6.94 -18.65 -14.48
N ARG A 185 -5.99 -19.02 -15.34
CA ARG A 185 -4.57 -19.20 -14.98
C ARG A 185 -3.96 -17.89 -14.50
N ASP A 186 -4.17 -16.79 -15.22
CA ASP A 186 -3.61 -15.48 -14.85
C ASP A 186 -4.14 -15.03 -13.47
N LEU A 187 -5.42 -15.26 -13.21
CA LEU A 187 -6.03 -14.92 -11.91
C LEU A 187 -5.45 -15.80 -10.78
N TRP A 188 -5.21 -17.08 -11.06
CA TRP A 188 -4.57 -17.99 -10.11
C TRP A 188 -3.14 -17.56 -9.79
N ASP A 189 -2.36 -17.18 -10.80
CA ASP A 189 -1.00 -16.71 -10.64
C ASP A 189 -0.93 -15.40 -9.85
N GLN A 190 -1.92 -14.49 -10.03
CA GLN A 190 -2.05 -13.29 -9.19
C GLN A 190 -2.31 -13.64 -7.71
N ILE A 191 -3.17 -14.61 -7.43
CA ILE A 191 -3.42 -15.09 -6.07
C ILE A 191 -2.13 -15.65 -5.46
N ALA A 192 -1.42 -16.51 -6.19
CA ALA A 192 -0.17 -17.11 -5.74
C ALA A 192 0.91 -16.05 -5.45
N TYR A 193 1.05 -15.08 -6.35
CA TYR A 193 1.99 -13.96 -6.16
C TYR A 193 1.65 -13.12 -4.92
N SER A 194 0.39 -12.76 -4.74
CA SER A 194 -0.04 -11.95 -3.59
C SER A 194 0.16 -12.70 -2.28
N ALA A 195 -0.20 -13.99 -2.24
CA ALA A 195 0.00 -14.83 -1.07
C ALA A 195 1.50 -15.01 -0.72
N TRP A 196 2.36 -15.13 -1.73
CA TRP A 196 3.80 -15.17 -1.54
C TRP A 196 4.34 -13.83 -1.01
N SER A 197 3.86 -12.71 -1.55
CA SER A 197 4.37 -11.36 -1.22
C SER A 197 3.98 -10.88 0.17
N CYS A 198 2.76 -11.16 0.63
CA CYS A 198 2.21 -10.60 1.87
C CYS A 198 1.34 -11.58 2.70
N ALA A 199 1.43 -12.89 2.41
CA ALA A 199 0.66 -13.97 3.06
C ALA A 199 -0.87 -13.81 2.95
N ASP A 200 -1.35 -13.07 1.93
CA ASP A 200 -2.77 -12.76 1.73
C ASP A 200 -3.06 -12.66 0.20
N PRO A 201 -4.19 -13.10 -0.33
CA PRO A 201 -5.33 -13.71 0.37
C PRO A 201 -5.14 -15.21 0.68
N GLY A 202 -5.83 -15.69 1.71
CA GLY A 202 -6.04 -17.12 1.94
C GLY A 202 -7.00 -17.71 0.91
N ILE A 203 -7.06 -19.04 0.80
CA ILE A 203 -7.93 -19.76 -0.15
C ILE A 203 -8.95 -20.59 0.62
N GLN A 204 -10.23 -20.52 0.21
CA GLN A 204 -11.31 -21.37 0.69
C GLN A 204 -11.85 -22.20 -0.49
N PHE A 205 -11.66 -23.49 -0.46
CA PHE A 205 -12.17 -24.44 -1.45
C PHE A 205 -13.66 -24.67 -1.23
N HIS A 206 -14.47 -23.77 -1.80
CA HIS A 206 -15.92 -23.69 -1.54
C HIS A 206 -16.66 -24.98 -1.82
N THR A 207 -16.42 -25.64 -2.95
CA THR A 207 -17.12 -26.87 -3.32
C THR A 207 -16.84 -27.95 -2.30
N THR A 208 -15.57 -28.24 -2.04
CA THR A 208 -15.13 -29.27 -1.08
C THR A 208 -15.65 -29.02 0.32
N ILE A 209 -15.60 -27.75 0.80
CA ILE A 209 -16.09 -27.42 2.15
C ILE A 209 -17.60 -27.65 2.30
N ASN A 210 -18.38 -27.47 1.22
CA ASN A 210 -19.84 -27.62 1.27
C ASN A 210 -20.33 -29.04 0.86
N GLU A 211 -19.44 -29.90 0.45
CA GLU A 211 -19.73 -31.30 0.20
C GLU A 211 -19.64 -32.17 1.47
N TRP A 212 -19.08 -31.61 2.54
CA TRP A 212 -19.01 -32.22 3.88
C TRP A 212 -20.20 -31.76 4.73
#